data_2ad94caa89e74372a51014d1ce374052
#
_entry.id   2ad94caa89e74372a51014d1ce374052
#
_cell.length_a   1.000
_cell.length_b   1.000
_cell.length_c   1.000
_cell.angle_alpha   90.00
_cell.angle_beta   90.00
_cell.angle_gamma   90.00
#
_symmetry.space_group_name_H-M   'P 1'
#
loop_
_entity.id
_entity.type
_entity.pdbx_description
1 polymer ?
#
loop_
_entity_poly.entity_id
_entity_poly.type
_entity_poly.pdbx_seq_one_letter_code
_entity_poly.pdbx_strand_id
1 'polypeptide(L)'
;MNQTQKIIKKPKRNYTRTIDLAFILVYVIAIIYTFLTFKKVNILPTIYHYLFLGVAFLIFVYFFQSALKKYHKGFVYLKRVILSLIIIAMLAISYTLQNFQASFDSLSKQTNQMYLLSHSEQPTTIGLQMGSDYKKSTSLKETLTNDYNASFYEANSYEELLNAYEEGQIDAFLISNAYYLKYLSSNPTFQSTYPLLTTYQYEVQQSSQLPPVFSVYLSGIDTMGSPDQLTRSDTNILVIVDSIRNRLSLISIPRDAYIPNSALNYANDKFTHTALYGIDTSVESLQNFLDIPIDYYARISFQSLISIVDILDGVEVDVEIDFCEQDENRSFKQDDLICLNAGKQTLNGKQALAYARHRKTANYDNAGRERAQKRIIKAMIDKITSPSIVLRINDLLSDMNEYLMTNISSKAITSFISSELDELSEWEIVSVPTNIGVYDYQYCASNDISLGTSSVYLYAYEEVKMIQDIYDGANTDINFDDYSFDINNLYADNDPTYLPEGQIVWSSMALFPH
;
A
#
# COMPACT_ATOMS: atom_id res chain seq x y z
N MET A 1 -28.38 -47.50 -81.07
CA MET A 1 -28.85 -46.57 -80.00
C MET A 1 -27.90 -46.68 -78.81
N ASN A 2 -26.91 -45.79 -78.74
CA ASN A 2 -25.99 -45.70 -77.62
C ASN A 2 -26.38 -44.50 -76.76
N GLN A 3 -26.95 -44.76 -75.56
CA GLN A 3 -27.23 -43.72 -74.58
C GLN A 3 -25.95 -43.50 -73.77
N THR A 4 -25.28 -42.39 -74.01
CA THR A 4 -24.14 -41.93 -73.20
C THR A 4 -24.69 -41.32 -71.90
N GLN A 5 -24.56 -42.07 -70.79
CA GLN A 5 -24.85 -41.54 -69.44
C GLN A 5 -23.85 -40.43 -69.09
N LYS A 6 -24.32 -39.18 -68.99
CA LYS A 6 -23.58 -38.07 -68.45
C LYS A 6 -23.40 -38.25 -66.94
N ILE A 7 -22.23 -38.65 -66.50
CA ILE A 7 -21.84 -38.69 -65.09
C ILE A 7 -21.80 -37.23 -64.61
N ILE A 8 -22.77 -36.82 -63.82
CA ILE A 8 -22.78 -35.52 -63.13
C ILE A 8 -21.71 -35.62 -62.01
N LYS A 9 -20.53 -35.07 -62.26
CA LYS A 9 -19.49 -34.93 -61.21
C LYS A 9 -20.02 -33.99 -60.13
N LYS A 10 -20.30 -34.49 -58.92
CA LYS A 10 -20.59 -33.67 -57.73
C LYS A 10 -19.48 -32.64 -57.58
N PRO A 11 -19.81 -31.33 -57.30
CA PRO A 11 -18.79 -30.30 -57.13
C PRO A 11 -17.88 -30.71 -55.95
N LYS A 12 -16.59 -30.78 -56.17
CA LYS A 12 -15.60 -30.99 -55.11
C LYS A 12 -15.76 -29.85 -54.10
N ARG A 13 -16.27 -30.17 -52.92
CA ARG A 13 -16.40 -29.21 -51.80
C ARG A 13 -15.01 -28.62 -51.52
N ASN A 14 -14.90 -27.29 -51.50
CA ASN A 14 -13.62 -26.60 -51.37
C ASN A 14 -13.24 -26.49 -49.87
N TYR A 15 -12.87 -27.64 -49.27
CA TYR A 15 -12.55 -27.80 -47.86
C TYR A 15 -11.51 -26.78 -47.37
N THR A 16 -10.60 -26.34 -48.23
CA THR A 16 -9.57 -25.35 -47.93
C THR A 16 -10.18 -24.02 -47.50
N ARG A 17 -11.20 -23.54 -48.24
CA ARG A 17 -11.88 -22.28 -47.94
C ARG A 17 -12.70 -22.35 -46.65
N THR A 18 -13.36 -23.48 -46.42
CA THR A 18 -14.15 -23.71 -45.20
C THR A 18 -13.24 -23.71 -43.95
N ILE A 19 -12.05 -24.31 -44.06
CA ILE A 19 -11.07 -24.28 -42.97
C ILE A 19 -10.54 -22.87 -42.73
N ASP A 20 -10.18 -22.11 -43.77
CA ASP A 20 -9.71 -20.71 -43.62
C ASP A 20 -10.76 -19.83 -42.96
N LEU A 21 -12.03 -19.97 -43.29
CA LEU A 21 -13.14 -19.26 -42.67
C LEU A 21 -13.31 -19.66 -41.19
N ALA A 22 -13.10 -20.93 -40.85
CA ALA A 22 -13.13 -21.37 -39.46
C ALA A 22 -11.99 -20.75 -38.61
N PHE A 23 -10.77 -20.64 -39.17
CA PHE A 23 -9.66 -19.93 -38.50
C PHE A 23 -9.98 -18.42 -38.30
N ILE A 24 -10.58 -17.79 -39.28
CA ILE A 24 -10.99 -16.38 -39.17
C ILE A 24 -12.08 -16.20 -38.11
N LEU A 25 -13.03 -17.13 -37.99
CA LEU A 25 -14.03 -17.10 -36.93
C LEU A 25 -13.41 -17.20 -35.55
N VAL A 26 -12.46 -18.13 -35.35
CA VAL A 26 -11.71 -18.25 -34.08
C VAL A 26 -10.93 -16.98 -33.77
N TYR A 27 -10.34 -16.35 -34.80
CA TYR A 27 -9.64 -15.09 -34.64
C TYR A 27 -10.59 -13.96 -34.18
N VAL A 28 -11.80 -13.84 -34.76
CA VAL A 28 -12.81 -12.86 -34.34
C VAL A 28 -13.23 -13.09 -32.89
N ILE A 29 -13.43 -14.34 -32.49
CA ILE A 29 -13.72 -14.69 -31.10
C ILE A 29 -12.58 -14.25 -30.18
N ALA A 30 -11.33 -14.49 -30.57
CA ALA A 30 -10.15 -14.07 -29.82
C ALA A 30 -10.06 -12.54 -29.70
N ILE A 31 -10.39 -11.76 -30.76
CA ILE A 31 -10.46 -10.30 -30.70
C ILE A 31 -11.47 -9.86 -29.64
N ILE A 32 -12.69 -10.38 -29.70
CA ILE A 32 -13.77 -10.02 -28.78
C ILE A 32 -13.35 -10.35 -27.33
N TYR A 33 -12.82 -11.53 -27.12
CA TYR A 33 -12.36 -11.97 -25.80
C TYR A 33 -11.26 -11.06 -25.25
N THR A 34 -10.22 -10.77 -26.04
CA THR A 34 -9.10 -9.90 -25.66
C THR A 34 -9.59 -8.46 -25.39
N PHE A 35 -10.48 -7.94 -26.22
CA PHE A 35 -11.04 -6.61 -26.03
C PHE A 35 -11.89 -6.51 -24.76
N LEU A 36 -12.70 -7.52 -24.46
CA LEU A 36 -13.46 -7.58 -23.20
C LEU A 36 -12.53 -7.69 -21.98
N THR A 37 -11.42 -8.44 -22.12
CA THR A 37 -10.39 -8.50 -21.08
C THR A 37 -9.74 -7.15 -20.84
N PHE A 38 -9.35 -6.42 -21.89
CA PHE A 38 -8.79 -5.06 -21.77
C PHE A 38 -9.76 -4.12 -21.05
N LYS A 39 -11.06 -4.14 -21.41
CA LYS A 39 -12.08 -3.33 -20.73
C LYS A 39 -12.29 -3.71 -19.26
N LYS A 40 -12.19 -5.00 -18.95
CA LYS A 40 -12.38 -5.49 -17.57
C LYS A 40 -11.21 -5.10 -16.67
N VAL A 41 -9.99 -5.24 -17.17
CA VAL A 41 -8.76 -4.97 -16.42
C VAL A 41 -8.47 -3.48 -16.31
N ASN A 42 -8.89 -2.69 -17.29
CA ASN A 42 -8.85 -1.21 -17.35
C ASN A 42 -7.49 -0.58 -16.95
N ILE A 43 -6.38 -1.21 -17.36
CA ILE A 43 -5.01 -0.71 -17.10
C ILE A 43 -4.48 0.12 -18.26
N LEU A 44 -4.95 -0.19 -19.49
CA LEU A 44 -4.45 0.46 -20.69
C LEU A 44 -5.27 1.71 -21.01
N PRO A 45 -4.61 2.82 -21.38
CA PRO A 45 -5.26 3.99 -21.92
C PRO A 45 -6.25 3.65 -23.03
N THR A 46 -7.35 4.41 -23.10
CA THR A 46 -8.45 4.19 -24.05
C THR A 46 -7.98 4.17 -25.50
N ILE A 47 -6.94 4.94 -25.84
CA ILE A 47 -6.36 4.98 -27.17
C ILE A 47 -5.79 3.62 -27.60
N TYR A 48 -5.22 2.84 -26.70
CA TYR A 48 -4.67 1.50 -27.02
C TYR A 48 -5.77 0.49 -27.32
N HIS A 49 -6.97 0.64 -26.74
CA HIS A 49 -8.13 -0.19 -27.08
C HIS A 49 -8.55 0.02 -28.54
N TYR A 50 -8.58 1.29 -28.99
CA TYR A 50 -8.91 1.60 -30.38
C TYR A 50 -7.80 1.21 -31.35
N LEU A 51 -6.54 1.41 -30.96
CA LEU A 51 -5.37 0.97 -31.75
C LEU A 51 -5.38 -0.56 -31.95
N PHE A 52 -5.64 -1.31 -30.87
CA PHE A 52 -5.79 -2.76 -30.94
C PHE A 52 -6.89 -3.18 -31.91
N LEU A 53 -8.09 -2.58 -31.81
CA LEU A 53 -9.19 -2.87 -32.73
C LEU A 53 -8.84 -2.51 -34.17
N GLY A 54 -8.17 -1.39 -34.42
CA GLY A 54 -7.72 -0.97 -35.75
C GLY A 54 -6.75 -1.97 -36.36
N VAL A 55 -5.72 -2.39 -35.63
CA VAL A 55 -4.74 -3.39 -36.07
C VAL A 55 -5.41 -4.74 -36.30
N ALA A 56 -6.24 -5.18 -35.34
CA ALA A 56 -6.98 -6.44 -35.47
C ALA A 56 -7.91 -6.45 -36.68
N PHE A 57 -8.57 -5.32 -36.98
CA PHE A 57 -9.40 -5.18 -38.16
C PHE A 57 -8.61 -5.26 -39.48
N LEU A 58 -7.43 -4.62 -39.55
CA LEU A 58 -6.56 -4.72 -40.72
C LEU A 58 -6.09 -6.17 -40.96
N ILE A 59 -5.71 -6.88 -39.91
CA ILE A 59 -5.36 -8.28 -39.97
C ILE A 59 -6.55 -9.13 -40.44
N PHE A 60 -7.74 -8.88 -39.89
CA PHE A 60 -8.98 -9.53 -40.31
C PHE A 60 -9.23 -9.34 -41.83
N VAL A 61 -9.18 -8.10 -42.33
CA VAL A 61 -9.40 -7.79 -43.73
C VAL A 61 -8.38 -8.54 -44.61
N TYR A 62 -7.11 -8.54 -44.24
CA TYR A 62 -6.07 -9.26 -44.97
C TYR A 62 -6.36 -10.76 -45.07
N PHE A 63 -6.63 -11.42 -43.95
CA PHE A 63 -6.89 -12.86 -43.94
C PHE A 63 -8.20 -13.22 -44.61
N PHE A 64 -9.23 -12.40 -44.46
CA PHE A 64 -10.54 -12.57 -45.13
C PHE A 64 -10.40 -12.46 -46.66
N GLN A 65 -9.76 -11.41 -47.16
CA GLN A 65 -9.50 -11.28 -48.61
C GLN A 65 -8.64 -12.41 -49.15
N SER A 66 -7.64 -12.84 -48.33
CA SER A 66 -6.78 -13.94 -48.68
C SER A 66 -7.50 -15.30 -48.74
N ALA A 67 -8.54 -15.52 -47.92
CA ALA A 67 -9.36 -16.74 -47.96
C ALA A 67 -10.23 -16.83 -49.25
N LEU A 68 -10.50 -15.68 -49.88
CA LEU A 68 -11.26 -15.63 -51.13
C LEU A 68 -10.42 -15.94 -52.38
N LYS A 69 -9.07 -15.80 -52.28
CA LYS A 69 -8.13 -16.04 -53.38
C LYS A 69 -7.59 -17.47 -53.35
N LYS A 70 -7.21 -17.99 -54.56
CA LYS A 70 -6.54 -19.28 -54.64
C LYS A 70 -5.03 -19.10 -54.55
N TYR A 71 -4.40 -19.79 -53.58
CA TYR A 71 -2.95 -19.78 -53.39
C TYR A 71 -2.36 -21.19 -53.45
N HIS A 72 -1.03 -21.30 -53.64
CA HIS A 72 -0.30 -22.53 -53.51
C HIS A 72 -0.45 -23.14 -52.11
N LYS A 73 -0.53 -24.45 -52.00
CA LYS A 73 -0.77 -25.15 -50.71
C LYS A 73 0.18 -24.74 -49.61
N GLY A 74 1.48 -24.61 -49.86
CA GLY A 74 2.47 -24.17 -48.88
C GLY A 74 2.16 -22.78 -48.28
N PHE A 75 1.72 -21.84 -49.12
CA PHE A 75 1.35 -20.49 -48.64
C PHE A 75 0.07 -20.50 -47.80
N VAL A 76 -0.87 -21.40 -48.09
CA VAL A 76 -2.10 -21.58 -47.30
C VAL A 76 -1.74 -22.07 -45.88
N TYR A 77 -0.82 -23.07 -45.78
CA TYR A 77 -0.36 -23.58 -44.49
C TYR A 77 0.37 -22.47 -43.69
N LEU A 78 1.29 -21.75 -44.33
CA LEU A 78 2.01 -20.65 -43.69
C LEU A 78 1.07 -19.59 -43.08
N LYS A 79 0.05 -19.19 -43.82
CA LYS A 79 -0.97 -18.22 -43.32
C LYS A 79 -1.71 -18.76 -42.10
N ARG A 80 -2.10 -20.02 -42.08
CA ARG A 80 -2.77 -20.66 -40.94
C ARG A 80 -1.87 -20.68 -39.72
N VAL A 81 -0.60 -21.00 -39.90
CA VAL A 81 0.38 -20.97 -38.81
C VAL A 81 0.52 -19.56 -38.25
N ILE A 82 0.68 -18.55 -39.12
CA ILE A 82 0.76 -17.14 -38.67
C ILE A 82 -0.49 -16.71 -37.90
N LEU A 83 -1.69 -17.01 -38.44
CA LEU A 83 -2.94 -16.66 -37.77
C LEU A 83 -3.10 -17.39 -36.42
N SER A 84 -2.69 -18.68 -36.36
CA SER A 84 -2.67 -19.43 -35.09
C SER A 84 -1.75 -18.81 -34.06
N LEU A 85 -0.54 -18.37 -34.45
CA LEU A 85 0.40 -17.70 -33.56
C LEU A 85 -0.16 -16.38 -33.02
N ILE A 86 -0.85 -15.59 -33.88
CA ILE A 86 -1.52 -14.35 -33.47
C ILE A 86 -2.63 -14.66 -32.46
N ILE A 87 -3.46 -15.67 -32.70
CA ILE A 87 -4.52 -16.08 -31.76
C ILE A 87 -3.93 -16.50 -30.42
N ILE A 88 -2.87 -17.33 -30.44
CA ILE A 88 -2.19 -17.80 -29.23
C ILE A 88 -1.63 -16.59 -28.46
N ALA A 89 -0.98 -15.64 -29.15
CA ALA A 89 -0.44 -14.44 -28.51
C ALA A 89 -1.55 -13.60 -27.86
N MET A 90 -2.70 -13.41 -28.53
CA MET A 90 -3.84 -12.69 -27.96
C MET A 90 -4.42 -13.38 -26.73
N LEU A 91 -4.54 -14.70 -26.75
CA LEU A 91 -5.02 -15.49 -25.61
C LEU A 91 -4.01 -15.46 -24.45
N ALA A 92 -2.71 -15.53 -24.75
CA ALA A 92 -1.66 -15.40 -23.75
C ALA A 92 -1.69 -14.03 -23.08
N ILE A 93 -1.81 -12.93 -23.85
CA ILE A 93 -1.96 -11.57 -23.32
C ILE A 93 -3.22 -11.48 -22.44
N SER A 94 -4.34 -12.03 -22.88
CA SER A 94 -5.59 -12.02 -22.10
C SER A 94 -5.45 -12.80 -20.79
N TYR A 95 -4.75 -13.93 -20.81
CA TYR A 95 -4.48 -14.74 -19.63
C TYR A 95 -3.56 -14.02 -18.63
N THR A 96 -2.47 -13.42 -19.12
CA THR A 96 -1.57 -12.64 -18.25
C THR A 96 -2.26 -11.45 -17.60
N LEU A 97 -3.10 -10.73 -18.34
CA LEU A 97 -3.88 -9.61 -17.81
C LEU A 97 -4.93 -10.04 -16.76
N GLN A 98 -5.56 -11.20 -16.93
CA GLN A 98 -6.49 -11.72 -15.92
C GLN A 98 -5.79 -12.18 -14.66
N ASN A 99 -4.65 -12.84 -14.78
CA ASN A 99 -3.83 -13.20 -13.62
C ASN A 99 -3.34 -11.95 -12.88
N PHE A 100 -2.93 -10.93 -13.63
CA PHE A 100 -2.60 -9.62 -13.10
C PHE A 100 -3.73 -9.07 -12.23
N GLN A 101 -4.95 -8.98 -12.76
CA GLN A 101 -6.09 -8.49 -11.99
C GLN A 101 -6.35 -9.34 -10.75
N ALA A 102 -6.28 -10.68 -10.86
CA ALA A 102 -6.48 -11.57 -9.72
C ALA A 102 -5.42 -11.37 -8.63
N SER A 103 -4.15 -11.18 -9.03
CA SER A 103 -3.06 -10.85 -8.10
C SER A 103 -3.26 -9.49 -7.43
N PHE A 104 -3.70 -8.50 -8.18
CA PHE A 104 -4.04 -7.18 -7.65
C PHE A 104 -5.24 -7.22 -6.70
N ASP A 105 -6.29 -7.97 -7.06
CA ASP A 105 -7.47 -8.13 -6.19
C ASP A 105 -7.10 -8.84 -4.88
N SER A 106 -6.07 -9.70 -4.89
CA SER A 106 -5.56 -10.33 -3.66
C SER A 106 -4.79 -9.36 -2.77
N LEU A 107 -4.05 -8.39 -3.34
CA LEU A 107 -3.39 -7.31 -2.59
C LEU A 107 -4.39 -6.45 -1.81
N SER A 108 -5.51 -6.15 -2.43
CA SER A 108 -6.53 -5.28 -1.84
C SER A 108 -7.53 -6.02 -0.94
N LYS A 109 -7.57 -7.34 -0.99
CA LYS A 109 -8.36 -8.19 -0.09
C LYS A 109 -7.63 -8.40 1.23
N GLN A 110 -7.39 -7.35 1.98
CA GLN A 110 -7.16 -7.51 3.40
C GLN A 110 -8.46 -7.95 4.06
N THR A 111 -8.57 -9.24 4.27
CA THR A 111 -9.54 -9.79 5.22
C THR A 111 -9.11 -9.36 6.61
N ASN A 112 -9.57 -8.21 7.04
CA ASN A 112 -9.42 -7.81 8.42
C ASN A 112 -10.20 -8.80 9.28
N GLN A 113 -9.48 -9.69 9.97
CA GLN A 113 -10.10 -10.64 10.89
C GLN A 113 -10.33 -9.95 12.23
N MET A 114 -11.55 -10.11 12.74
CA MET A 114 -11.92 -9.74 14.09
C MET A 114 -12.28 -11.03 14.83
N TYR A 115 -11.77 -11.20 16.03
CA TYR A 115 -12.00 -12.36 16.86
C TYR A 115 -12.99 -12.02 17.97
N LEU A 116 -14.07 -12.80 18.08
CA LEU A 116 -14.97 -12.73 19.23
C LEU A 116 -14.47 -13.70 20.29
N LEU A 117 -14.08 -13.16 21.44
CA LEU A 117 -13.59 -13.93 22.58
C LEU A 117 -14.67 -14.01 23.64
N SER A 118 -14.94 -15.23 24.15
CA SER A 118 -15.95 -15.47 25.16
C SER A 118 -15.84 -16.87 25.75
N HIS A 119 -16.17 -17.03 27.02
CA HIS A 119 -16.44 -18.32 27.65
C HIS A 119 -17.88 -18.81 27.38
N SER A 120 -18.79 -17.93 27.01
CA SER A 120 -20.17 -18.23 26.69
C SER A 120 -20.35 -18.54 25.20
N GLU A 121 -21.07 -19.61 24.87
CA GLU A 121 -21.46 -19.88 23.48
C GLU A 121 -22.57 -18.91 22.98
N GLN A 122 -23.27 -18.26 23.90
CA GLN A 122 -24.35 -17.29 23.62
C GLN A 122 -24.12 -16.02 24.46
N PRO A 123 -23.21 -15.16 24.06
CA PRO A 123 -22.96 -13.91 24.78
C PRO A 123 -24.16 -12.97 24.68
N THR A 124 -24.45 -12.29 25.78
CA THR A 124 -25.58 -11.34 25.92
C THR A 124 -25.13 -9.90 25.89
N THR A 125 -23.86 -9.64 26.25
CA THR A 125 -23.27 -8.31 26.23
C THR A 125 -21.88 -8.40 25.59
N ILE A 126 -21.71 -7.78 24.41
CA ILE A 126 -20.48 -7.82 23.64
C ILE A 126 -19.78 -6.46 23.72
N GLY A 127 -18.54 -6.47 24.17
CA GLY A 127 -17.66 -5.31 24.19
C GLY A 127 -17.11 -4.97 22.79
N LEU A 128 -17.19 -3.71 22.41
CA LEU A 128 -16.70 -3.17 21.14
C LEU A 128 -15.69 -2.06 21.40
N GLN A 129 -14.52 -2.14 20.77
CA GLN A 129 -13.54 -1.08 20.81
C GLN A 129 -13.94 0.02 19.82
N MET A 130 -14.06 1.26 20.31
CA MET A 130 -14.57 2.41 19.57
C MET A 130 -13.48 3.47 19.25
N GLY A 131 -12.22 3.19 19.59
CA GLY A 131 -11.05 3.97 19.17
C GLY A 131 -10.49 3.46 17.84
N SER A 132 -9.29 2.88 17.85
CA SER A 132 -8.56 2.42 16.65
C SER A 132 -9.33 1.44 15.76
N ASP A 133 -10.23 0.64 16.32
CA ASP A 133 -11.03 -0.33 15.57
C ASP A 133 -12.51 0.08 15.40
N TYR A 134 -12.83 1.37 15.60
CA TYR A 134 -14.20 1.91 15.50
C TYR A 134 -14.94 1.47 14.23
N LYS A 135 -14.32 1.66 13.05
CA LYS A 135 -14.94 1.30 11.76
C LYS A 135 -15.24 -0.19 11.66
N LYS A 136 -14.31 -1.02 12.12
CA LYS A 136 -14.45 -2.50 12.11
C LYS A 136 -15.54 -2.94 13.09
N SER A 137 -15.47 -2.44 14.33
CA SER A 137 -16.45 -2.76 15.38
C SER A 137 -17.86 -2.36 14.97
N THR A 138 -18.02 -1.14 14.44
CA THR A 138 -19.34 -0.62 14.02
C THR A 138 -19.93 -1.42 12.84
N SER A 139 -19.11 -1.82 11.87
CA SER A 139 -19.59 -2.60 10.71
C SER A 139 -20.11 -3.98 11.08
N LEU A 140 -19.61 -4.56 12.16
CA LEU A 140 -20.00 -5.89 12.61
C LEU A 140 -21.19 -5.89 13.58
N LYS A 141 -21.65 -4.71 14.07
CA LYS A 141 -22.78 -4.63 15.03
C LYS A 141 -24.03 -5.33 14.54
N GLU A 142 -24.42 -5.12 13.29
CA GLU A 142 -25.62 -5.75 12.71
C GLU A 142 -25.47 -7.28 12.66
N THR A 143 -24.31 -7.77 12.23
CA THR A 143 -24.01 -9.22 12.19
C THR A 143 -24.04 -9.82 13.58
N LEU A 144 -23.38 -9.19 14.55
CA LEU A 144 -23.35 -9.64 15.94
C LEU A 144 -24.76 -9.61 16.58
N THR A 145 -25.58 -8.60 16.26
CA THR A 145 -26.95 -8.54 16.70
C THR A 145 -27.79 -9.72 16.16
N ASN A 146 -27.60 -10.03 14.88
CA ASN A 146 -28.32 -11.15 14.24
C ASN A 146 -27.88 -12.51 14.78
N ASP A 147 -26.58 -12.68 15.08
CA ASP A 147 -26.00 -13.95 15.52
C ASP A 147 -26.34 -14.24 17.01
N TYR A 148 -26.31 -13.22 17.88
CA TYR A 148 -26.36 -13.40 19.34
C TYR A 148 -27.52 -12.65 20.02
N ASN A 149 -28.20 -11.74 19.34
CA ASN A 149 -29.21 -10.84 19.95
C ASN A 149 -28.64 -10.10 21.19
N ALA A 150 -27.35 -9.72 21.12
CA ALA A 150 -26.60 -9.14 22.22
C ALA A 150 -26.76 -7.63 22.31
N SER A 151 -26.58 -7.08 23.51
CA SER A 151 -26.34 -5.66 23.74
C SER A 151 -24.85 -5.34 23.57
N PHE A 152 -24.50 -4.06 23.40
CA PHE A 152 -23.12 -3.65 23.18
C PHE A 152 -22.63 -2.73 24.30
N TYR A 153 -21.41 -3.03 24.76
CA TYR A 153 -20.64 -2.18 25.64
C TYR A 153 -19.55 -1.51 24.79
N GLU A 154 -19.49 -0.20 24.77
CA GLU A 154 -18.55 0.59 23.98
C GLU A 154 -17.41 1.09 24.87
N ALA A 155 -16.18 0.75 24.49
CA ALA A 155 -14.96 1.14 25.19
C ALA A 155 -13.96 1.81 24.23
N ASN A 156 -13.17 2.76 24.74
CA ASN A 156 -12.19 3.48 23.93
C ASN A 156 -10.89 2.68 23.70
N SER A 157 -10.63 1.68 24.55
CA SER A 157 -9.42 0.86 24.44
C SER A 157 -9.70 -0.62 24.69
N TYR A 158 -8.77 -1.48 24.25
CA TYR A 158 -8.81 -2.91 24.56
C TYR A 158 -8.54 -3.20 26.03
N GLU A 159 -7.76 -2.37 26.71
CA GLU A 159 -7.53 -2.51 28.14
C GLU A 159 -8.82 -2.31 28.93
N GLU A 160 -9.62 -1.31 28.57
CA GLU A 160 -10.96 -1.10 29.15
C GLU A 160 -11.89 -2.29 28.89
N LEU A 161 -11.86 -2.90 27.69
CA LEU A 161 -12.62 -4.11 27.40
C LEU A 161 -12.18 -5.33 28.21
N LEU A 162 -10.88 -5.52 28.39
CA LEU A 162 -10.36 -6.62 29.20
C LEU A 162 -10.77 -6.45 30.66
N ASN A 163 -10.66 -5.24 31.22
CA ASN A 163 -11.11 -4.95 32.58
C ASN A 163 -12.63 -5.18 32.73
N ALA A 164 -13.45 -4.68 31.78
CA ALA A 164 -14.89 -4.90 31.81
C ALA A 164 -15.28 -6.38 31.72
N TYR A 165 -14.51 -7.18 30.99
CA TYR A 165 -14.69 -8.63 30.89
C TYR A 165 -14.32 -9.33 32.22
N GLU A 166 -13.20 -8.99 32.82
CA GLU A 166 -12.74 -9.55 34.11
C GLU A 166 -13.69 -9.17 35.27
N GLU A 167 -14.26 -7.97 35.23
CA GLU A 167 -15.27 -7.51 36.20
C GLU A 167 -16.67 -8.10 35.96
N GLY A 168 -16.87 -8.84 34.86
CA GLY A 168 -18.14 -9.46 34.51
C GLY A 168 -19.19 -8.45 34.00
N GLN A 169 -18.78 -7.27 33.56
CA GLN A 169 -19.68 -6.27 32.96
C GLN A 169 -20.07 -6.69 31.52
N ILE A 170 -19.19 -7.41 30.84
CA ILE A 170 -19.42 -8.02 29.53
C ILE A 170 -19.05 -9.51 29.57
N ASP A 171 -19.70 -10.31 28.74
CA ASP A 171 -19.46 -11.75 28.64
C ASP A 171 -18.78 -12.18 27.33
N ALA A 172 -18.55 -11.22 26.43
CA ALA A 172 -17.73 -11.36 25.24
C ALA A 172 -17.11 -10.01 24.83
N PHE A 173 -16.06 -10.03 24.03
CA PHE A 173 -15.56 -8.84 23.37
C PHE A 173 -14.94 -9.14 22.00
N LEU A 174 -15.05 -8.17 21.10
CA LEU A 174 -14.50 -8.23 19.76
C LEU A 174 -13.10 -7.62 19.76
N ILE A 175 -12.11 -8.35 19.21
CA ILE A 175 -10.72 -7.91 19.15
C ILE A 175 -10.15 -8.08 17.73
N SER A 176 -9.41 -7.10 17.24
CA SER A 176 -8.75 -7.22 15.93
C SER A 176 -7.58 -8.20 15.98
N ASN A 177 -7.25 -8.78 14.79
CA ASN A 177 -6.12 -9.70 14.65
C ASN A 177 -4.81 -9.12 15.19
N ALA A 178 -4.54 -7.83 14.93
CA ALA A 178 -3.34 -7.15 15.38
C ALA A 178 -3.20 -7.18 16.91
N TYR A 179 -4.27 -6.80 17.62
CA TYR A 179 -4.28 -6.81 19.08
C TYR A 179 -4.29 -8.22 19.66
N TYR A 180 -5.03 -9.13 19.06
CA TYR A 180 -5.04 -10.53 19.47
C TYR A 180 -3.64 -11.14 19.44
N LEU A 181 -2.89 -10.97 18.34
CA LEU A 181 -1.52 -11.45 18.20
C LEU A 181 -0.56 -10.76 19.19
N LYS A 182 -0.75 -9.45 19.43
CA LYS A 182 0.04 -8.72 20.44
C LYS A 182 -0.14 -9.31 21.83
N TYR A 183 -1.39 -9.52 22.26
CA TYR A 183 -1.66 -10.09 23.59
C TYR A 183 -1.16 -11.53 23.70
N LEU A 184 -1.29 -12.35 22.66
CA LEU A 184 -0.71 -13.70 22.63
C LEU A 184 0.82 -13.68 22.78
N SER A 185 1.52 -12.72 22.17
CA SER A 185 2.97 -12.62 22.24
C SER A 185 3.47 -12.17 23.62
N SER A 186 2.71 -11.34 24.32
CA SER A 186 3.05 -10.80 25.63
C SER A 186 2.54 -11.66 26.80
N ASN A 187 1.50 -12.46 26.59
CA ASN A 187 0.89 -13.30 27.62
C ASN A 187 0.58 -14.71 27.07
N PRO A 188 1.40 -15.72 27.37
CA PRO A 188 1.20 -17.09 26.89
C PRO A 188 -0.13 -17.73 27.34
N THR A 189 -0.74 -17.22 28.41
CA THR A 189 -2.03 -17.73 28.91
C THR A 189 -3.25 -17.00 28.33
N PHE A 190 -3.04 -15.96 27.49
CA PHE A 190 -4.12 -15.14 26.95
C PHE A 190 -5.23 -15.94 26.31
N GLN A 191 -4.89 -16.90 25.44
CA GLN A 191 -5.89 -17.73 24.74
C GLN A 191 -6.67 -18.65 25.69
N SER A 192 -6.09 -19.09 26.79
CA SER A 192 -6.79 -19.90 27.79
C SER A 192 -7.68 -19.06 28.71
N THR A 193 -7.31 -17.81 28.94
CA THR A 193 -8.09 -16.85 29.74
C THR A 193 -9.24 -16.26 28.94
N TYR A 194 -9.04 -16.02 27.63
CA TYR A 194 -10.04 -15.44 26.73
C TYR A 194 -10.20 -16.35 25.51
N PRO A 195 -11.02 -17.40 25.59
CA PRO A 195 -11.13 -18.37 24.52
C PRO A 195 -11.82 -17.79 23.29
N LEU A 196 -11.30 -18.19 22.12
CA LEU A 196 -11.88 -17.80 20.84
C LEU A 196 -13.23 -18.52 20.63
N LEU A 197 -14.30 -17.74 20.53
CA LEU A 197 -15.63 -18.25 20.19
C LEU A 197 -15.80 -18.37 18.67
N THR A 198 -15.53 -17.29 17.93
CA THR A 198 -15.64 -17.27 16.47
C THR A 198 -14.80 -16.15 15.84
N THR A 199 -14.64 -16.21 14.53
CA THR A 199 -13.90 -15.23 13.75
C THR A 199 -14.82 -14.58 12.73
N TYR A 200 -14.84 -13.25 12.69
CA TYR A 200 -15.52 -12.45 11.70
C TYR A 200 -14.52 -11.90 10.69
N GLN A 201 -14.94 -11.84 9.43
CA GLN A 201 -14.19 -11.15 8.37
C GLN A 201 -14.86 -9.80 8.12
N TYR A 202 -14.09 -8.74 8.19
CA TYR A 202 -14.54 -7.41 7.87
C TYR A 202 -14.01 -7.01 6.49
N GLU A 203 -14.90 -6.86 5.53
CA GLU A 203 -14.57 -6.33 4.21
C GLU A 203 -14.70 -4.81 4.22
N VAL A 204 -13.56 -4.10 4.07
CA VAL A 204 -13.60 -2.66 3.82
C VAL A 204 -14.19 -2.45 2.42
N GLN A 205 -15.31 -1.72 2.32
CA GLN A 205 -15.79 -1.25 1.02
C GLN A 205 -14.79 -0.25 0.46
N GLN A 206 -13.94 -0.72 -0.44
CA GLN A 206 -12.94 0.11 -1.08
C GLN A 206 -13.55 0.83 -2.27
N SER A 207 -13.32 2.15 -2.36
CA SER A 207 -13.67 2.92 -3.54
C SER A 207 -12.99 2.34 -4.78
N SER A 208 -13.70 2.38 -5.92
CA SER A 208 -13.14 2.03 -7.22
C SER A 208 -12.42 3.21 -7.90
N GLN A 209 -12.45 4.38 -7.30
CA GLN A 209 -11.81 5.60 -7.79
C GLN A 209 -11.16 6.33 -6.61
N LEU A 210 -9.97 6.87 -6.84
CA LEU A 210 -9.30 7.74 -5.87
C LEU A 210 -9.88 9.15 -5.97
N PRO A 211 -9.97 9.88 -4.84
CA PRO A 211 -10.29 11.30 -4.86
C PRO A 211 -9.24 12.10 -5.66
N PRO A 212 -9.59 13.30 -6.16
CA PRO A 212 -8.60 14.15 -6.84
C PRO A 212 -7.42 14.56 -5.96
N VAL A 213 -7.67 14.75 -4.67
CA VAL A 213 -6.65 14.95 -3.63
C VAL A 213 -6.85 13.88 -2.58
N PHE A 214 -5.79 13.19 -2.22
CA PHE A 214 -5.81 12.15 -1.19
C PHE A 214 -4.44 11.99 -0.53
N SER A 215 -4.45 11.38 0.64
CA SER A 215 -3.26 11.11 1.43
C SER A 215 -2.95 9.62 1.49
N VAL A 216 -1.65 9.28 1.47
CA VAL A 216 -1.17 7.91 1.65
C VAL A 216 -0.08 7.89 2.72
N TYR A 217 -0.30 7.18 3.80
CA TYR A 217 0.74 6.94 4.81
C TYR A 217 1.62 5.75 4.40
N LEU A 218 2.90 6.01 4.15
CA LEU A 218 3.91 5.00 3.86
C LEU A 218 4.62 4.60 5.16
N SER A 219 4.51 3.32 5.53
CA SER A 219 5.12 2.74 6.72
C SER A 219 6.20 1.73 6.34
N GLY A 220 7.44 1.98 6.74
CA GLY A 220 8.56 1.05 6.59
C GLY A 220 8.92 0.43 7.94
N ILE A 221 8.71 -0.88 8.08
CA ILE A 221 8.96 -1.59 9.33
C ILE A 221 10.32 -2.27 9.38
N ASP A 222 10.95 -2.25 10.55
CA ASP A 222 12.30 -2.81 10.78
C ASP A 222 12.25 -4.34 10.97
N THR A 223 11.90 -5.06 9.92
CA THR A 223 11.92 -6.53 9.89
C THR A 223 12.23 -7.07 8.50
N MET A 224 12.83 -8.27 8.44
CA MET A 224 12.97 -9.06 7.20
C MET A 224 11.74 -9.93 6.93
N GLY A 225 10.75 -9.93 7.83
CA GLY A 225 9.52 -10.70 7.69
C GLY A 225 8.44 -10.01 6.86
N SER A 226 7.23 -10.57 6.94
CA SER A 226 6.05 -10.03 6.27
C SER A 226 5.67 -8.64 6.79
N PRO A 227 5.09 -7.76 5.95
CA PRO A 227 4.68 -6.40 6.36
C PRO A 227 3.51 -6.36 7.35
N ASP A 228 2.82 -7.47 7.63
CA ASP A 228 1.77 -7.56 8.64
C ASP A 228 2.29 -7.71 10.09
N GLN A 229 3.60 -7.94 10.26
CA GLN A 229 4.18 -8.10 11.59
C GLN A 229 4.02 -6.85 12.45
N LEU A 230 3.68 -7.07 13.72
CA LEU A 230 3.59 -6.02 14.74
C LEU A 230 4.98 -5.64 15.21
N THR A 231 5.58 -4.67 14.58
CA THR A 231 6.89 -4.12 14.93
C THR A 231 6.92 -2.62 14.69
N ARG A 232 7.96 -1.96 15.17
CA ARG A 232 8.12 -0.51 15.02
C ARG A 232 8.20 -0.09 13.56
N SER A 233 7.58 1.03 13.22
CA SER A 233 7.76 1.69 11.94
C SER A 233 8.89 2.71 12.05
N ASP A 234 10.00 2.43 11.39
CA ASP A 234 11.20 3.26 11.42
C ASP A 234 11.26 4.28 10.27
N THR A 235 10.47 4.04 9.22
CA THR A 235 10.27 4.95 8.09
C THR A 235 8.80 5.31 8.03
N ASN A 236 8.50 6.59 8.17
CA ASN A 236 7.14 7.11 8.15
C ASN A 236 7.09 8.31 7.22
N ILE A 237 6.37 8.18 6.11
CA ILE A 237 6.21 9.26 5.13
C ILE A 237 4.74 9.41 4.81
N LEU A 238 4.22 10.62 4.95
CA LEU A 238 2.92 11.00 4.44
C LEU A 238 3.10 11.53 3.01
N VAL A 239 2.40 10.92 2.07
CA VAL A 239 2.34 11.37 0.68
C VAL A 239 0.98 12.02 0.45
N ILE A 240 0.98 13.30 0.08
CA ILE A 240 -0.22 13.97 -0.39
C ILE A 240 -0.18 13.95 -1.91
N VAL A 241 -1.19 13.35 -2.50
CA VAL A 241 -1.36 13.22 -3.95
C VAL A 241 -2.39 14.25 -4.39
N ASP A 242 -1.99 15.19 -5.22
CA ASP A 242 -2.84 16.20 -5.83
C ASP A 242 -2.86 16.01 -7.35
N SER A 243 -3.86 15.28 -7.85
CA SER A 243 -4.01 15.01 -9.28
C SER A 243 -4.55 16.22 -10.07
N ILE A 244 -5.08 17.23 -9.37
CA ILE A 244 -5.50 18.48 -10.02
C ILE A 244 -4.29 19.27 -10.51
N ARG A 245 -3.18 19.22 -9.73
CA ARG A 245 -1.94 19.94 -10.01
C ARG A 245 -0.80 19.03 -10.46
N ASN A 246 -1.04 17.72 -10.56
CA ASN A 246 -0.02 16.71 -10.84
C ASN A 246 1.17 16.80 -9.88
N ARG A 247 0.88 16.88 -8.58
CA ARG A 247 1.89 17.05 -7.53
C ARG A 247 1.84 15.92 -6.50
N LEU A 248 3.01 15.40 -6.14
CA LEU A 248 3.24 14.49 -5.03
C LEU A 248 4.07 15.21 -3.96
N SER A 249 3.49 15.45 -2.79
CA SER A 249 4.22 16.05 -1.66
C SER A 249 4.67 14.95 -0.70
N LEU A 250 5.97 14.77 -0.52
CA LEU A 250 6.60 13.78 0.36
C LEU A 250 6.96 14.43 1.70
N ILE A 251 6.26 14.09 2.76
CA ILE A 251 6.38 14.64 4.10
C ILE A 251 6.92 13.55 5.03
N SER A 252 8.13 13.70 5.55
CA SER A 252 8.66 12.77 6.57
C SER A 252 7.98 13.03 7.91
N ILE A 253 7.51 11.97 8.53
CA ILE A 253 7.03 11.98 9.92
C ILE A 253 8.13 11.38 10.79
N PRO A 254 8.76 12.16 11.69
CA PRO A 254 9.82 11.65 12.54
C PRO A 254 9.34 10.42 13.34
N ARG A 255 10.15 9.36 13.35
CA ARG A 255 9.81 8.15 14.12
C ARG A 255 9.61 8.42 15.61
N ASP A 256 10.31 9.43 16.12
CA ASP A 256 10.28 9.85 17.50
C ASP A 256 9.24 10.98 17.75
N ALA A 257 8.39 11.31 16.75
CA ALA A 257 7.31 12.28 16.91
C ALA A 257 6.43 11.92 18.11
N TYR A 258 6.23 12.89 18.99
CA TYR A 258 5.47 12.73 20.24
C TYR A 258 4.03 13.12 19.99
N ILE A 259 3.19 12.12 19.78
CA ILE A 259 1.80 12.32 19.38
C ILE A 259 0.85 11.42 20.17
N PRO A 260 -0.45 11.75 20.24
CA PRO A 260 -1.46 10.91 20.86
C PRO A 260 -1.53 9.51 20.20
N ASN A 261 -1.39 8.44 20.99
CA ASN A 261 -1.50 7.07 20.53
C ASN A 261 -2.94 6.56 20.72
N SER A 262 -3.66 6.33 19.64
CA SER A 262 -5.08 5.92 19.69
C SER A 262 -5.30 4.58 20.40
N ALA A 263 -4.29 3.70 20.42
CA ALA A 263 -4.36 2.44 21.17
C ALA A 263 -4.20 2.60 22.68
N LEU A 264 -3.76 3.76 23.15
CA LEU A 264 -3.46 4.04 24.55
C LEU A 264 -4.32 5.22 25.07
N ASN A 265 -5.59 5.25 24.72
CA ASN A 265 -6.53 6.31 25.07
C ASN A 265 -6.02 7.72 24.71
N TYR A 266 -5.32 7.82 23.59
CA TYR A 266 -4.68 9.07 23.11
C TYR A 266 -3.63 9.65 24.06
N ALA A 267 -3.08 8.85 24.99
CA ALA A 267 -1.91 9.28 25.72
C ALA A 267 -0.70 9.42 24.79
N ASN A 268 0.11 10.44 25.00
CA ASN A 268 1.23 10.76 24.12
C ASN A 268 2.33 9.70 24.15
N ASP A 269 2.81 9.34 22.97
CA ASP A 269 3.83 8.32 22.75
C ASP A 269 4.68 8.65 21.52
N LYS A 270 5.76 7.91 21.29
CA LYS A 270 6.49 7.99 20.04
C LYS A 270 5.65 7.41 18.90
N PHE A 271 5.62 8.08 17.76
CA PHE A 271 4.88 7.60 16.60
C PHE A 271 5.30 6.19 16.16
N THR A 272 6.60 5.86 16.22
CA THR A 272 7.07 4.51 15.90
C THR A 272 6.44 3.40 16.76
N HIS A 273 5.97 3.73 17.97
CA HIS A 273 5.33 2.75 18.87
C HIS A 273 3.88 2.45 18.47
N THR A 274 3.20 3.35 17.78
CA THR A 274 1.83 3.11 17.29
C THR A 274 1.76 1.88 16.40
N ALA A 275 2.83 1.60 15.63
CA ALA A 275 2.92 0.44 14.75
C ALA A 275 2.99 -0.92 15.48
N LEU A 276 3.32 -0.93 16.77
CA LEU A 276 3.25 -2.12 17.63
C LEU A 276 1.80 -2.56 17.89
N TYR A 277 0.85 -1.68 17.64
CA TYR A 277 -0.60 -1.89 17.78
C TYR A 277 -1.29 -2.08 16.43
N GLY A 278 -0.54 -2.07 15.33
CA GLY A 278 -1.03 -2.24 13.98
C GLY A 278 -1.02 -0.96 13.15
N ILE A 279 -1.20 -1.12 11.84
CA ILE A 279 -1.16 0.00 10.91
C ILE A 279 -2.32 0.98 11.12
N ASP A 280 -3.51 0.46 11.47
CA ASP A 280 -4.69 1.29 11.69
C ASP A 280 -4.49 2.26 12.86
N THR A 281 -3.81 1.82 13.93
CA THR A 281 -3.41 2.69 15.05
C THR A 281 -2.49 3.82 14.60
N SER A 282 -1.51 3.52 13.73
CA SER A 282 -0.62 4.55 13.20
C SER A 282 -1.38 5.56 12.33
N VAL A 283 -2.28 5.07 11.47
CA VAL A 283 -3.13 5.92 10.62
C VAL A 283 -4.01 6.83 11.46
N GLU A 284 -4.73 6.27 12.43
CA GLU A 284 -5.65 7.04 13.27
C GLU A 284 -4.93 8.05 14.17
N SER A 285 -3.81 7.65 14.78
CA SER A 285 -2.99 8.54 15.60
C SER A 285 -2.47 9.72 14.77
N LEU A 286 -1.99 9.46 13.56
CA LEU A 286 -1.47 10.51 12.68
C LEU A 286 -2.59 11.42 12.16
N GLN A 287 -3.74 10.85 11.76
CA GLN A 287 -4.91 11.59 11.31
C GLN A 287 -5.40 12.56 12.39
N ASN A 288 -5.54 12.07 13.62
CA ASN A 288 -6.01 12.89 14.74
C ASN A 288 -5.00 13.99 15.10
N PHE A 289 -3.69 13.66 15.05
CA PHE A 289 -2.65 14.64 15.35
C PHE A 289 -2.54 15.75 14.31
N LEU A 290 -2.60 15.41 13.02
CA LEU A 290 -2.47 16.38 11.93
C LEU A 290 -3.79 17.09 11.60
N ASP A 291 -4.93 16.61 12.12
CA ASP A 291 -6.28 17.06 11.77
C ASP A 291 -6.54 17.08 10.25
N ILE A 292 -6.04 16.07 9.55
CA ILE A 292 -6.30 15.83 8.12
C ILE A 292 -6.68 14.35 7.91
N PRO A 293 -7.51 14.02 6.91
CA PRO A 293 -7.79 12.63 6.57
C PRO A 293 -6.51 11.90 6.13
N ILE A 294 -6.32 10.67 6.60
CA ILE A 294 -5.36 9.72 6.07
C ILE A 294 -6.14 8.65 5.33
N ASP A 295 -6.30 8.83 4.02
CA ASP A 295 -7.23 8.04 3.20
C ASP A 295 -6.73 6.60 3.01
N TYR A 296 -5.41 6.48 2.77
CA TYR A 296 -4.80 5.22 2.42
C TYR A 296 -3.48 5.01 3.16
N TYR A 297 -3.03 3.74 3.14
CA TYR A 297 -1.70 3.39 3.59
C TYR A 297 -1.03 2.36 2.67
N ALA A 298 0.31 2.34 2.72
CA ALA A 298 1.14 1.28 2.17
C ALA A 298 2.23 0.95 3.18
N ARG A 299 2.33 -0.32 3.59
CA ARG A 299 3.31 -0.79 4.57
C ARG A 299 4.22 -1.83 3.94
N ILE A 300 5.52 -1.66 4.14
CA ILE A 300 6.56 -2.54 3.60
C ILE A 300 7.55 -2.92 4.71
N SER A 301 8.22 -4.06 4.53
CA SER A 301 9.35 -4.51 5.35
C SER A 301 10.68 -4.25 4.65
N PHE A 302 11.79 -4.55 5.30
CA PHE A 302 13.12 -4.49 4.66
C PHE A 302 13.24 -5.45 3.47
N GLN A 303 12.71 -6.67 3.61
CA GLN A 303 12.67 -7.62 2.50
C GLN A 303 11.83 -7.08 1.36
N SER A 304 10.72 -6.42 1.66
CA SER A 304 9.87 -5.76 0.66
C SER A 304 10.64 -4.72 -0.15
N LEU A 305 11.37 -3.83 0.54
CA LEU A 305 12.17 -2.80 -0.15
C LEU A 305 13.21 -3.43 -1.07
N ILE A 306 13.95 -4.44 -0.60
CA ILE A 306 14.93 -5.16 -1.41
C ILE A 306 14.25 -5.73 -2.66
N SER A 307 13.17 -6.48 -2.48
CA SER A 307 12.47 -7.16 -3.58
C SER A 307 11.88 -6.19 -4.60
N ILE A 308 11.22 -5.12 -4.14
CA ILE A 308 10.63 -4.12 -5.04
C ILE A 308 11.71 -3.43 -5.87
N VAL A 309 12.82 -3.00 -5.25
CA VAL A 309 13.93 -2.35 -5.98
C VAL A 309 14.57 -3.31 -6.99
N ASP A 310 14.77 -4.58 -6.64
CA ASP A 310 15.35 -5.58 -7.54
C ASP A 310 14.41 -5.92 -8.72
N ILE A 311 13.09 -6.01 -8.49
CA ILE A 311 12.08 -6.18 -9.56
C ILE A 311 12.10 -4.98 -10.52
N LEU A 312 12.31 -3.77 -10.00
CA LEU A 312 12.45 -2.57 -10.81
C LEU A 312 13.78 -2.51 -11.59
N ASP A 313 14.67 -3.50 -11.43
CA ASP A 313 16.02 -3.52 -12.00
C ASP A 313 16.89 -2.36 -11.48
N GLY A 314 16.77 -2.12 -10.19
CA GLY A 314 17.43 -1.02 -9.50
C GLY A 314 16.76 0.34 -9.67
N VAL A 315 17.14 1.28 -8.83
CA VAL A 315 16.67 2.66 -8.83
C VAL A 315 17.86 3.63 -8.94
N GLU A 316 17.71 4.67 -9.76
CA GLU A 316 18.75 5.69 -9.90
C GLU A 316 18.61 6.73 -8.78
N VAL A 317 19.63 6.82 -7.93
CA VAL A 317 19.64 7.70 -6.76
C VAL A 317 20.91 8.55 -6.77
N ASP A 318 20.78 9.83 -6.45
CA ASP A 318 21.92 10.70 -6.15
C ASP A 318 22.26 10.57 -4.66
N VAL A 319 23.26 9.71 -4.37
CA VAL A 319 23.70 9.41 -3.00
C VAL A 319 24.42 10.65 -2.44
N GLU A 320 23.99 11.09 -1.26
CA GLU A 320 24.41 12.39 -0.70
C GLU A 320 25.84 12.40 -0.18
N ILE A 321 26.29 11.27 0.38
CA ILE A 321 27.60 11.15 1.06
C ILE A 321 28.23 9.78 0.81
N ASP A 322 29.54 9.69 0.92
CA ASP A 322 30.24 8.41 1.01
C ASP A 322 29.96 7.74 2.36
N PHE A 323 29.59 6.47 2.35
CA PHE A 323 29.36 5.72 3.58
C PHE A 323 29.52 4.22 3.40
N CYS A 324 29.68 3.50 4.53
CA CYS A 324 29.51 2.06 4.60
C CYS A 324 28.46 1.74 5.67
N GLU A 325 27.55 0.81 5.38
CA GLU A 325 26.51 0.36 6.29
C GLU A 325 26.49 -1.18 6.33
N GLN A 326 25.93 -1.74 7.39
CA GLN A 326 25.70 -3.17 7.52
C GLN A 326 24.81 -3.69 6.40
N ASP A 327 25.03 -4.95 6.02
CA ASP A 327 24.14 -5.69 5.12
C ASP A 327 22.73 -5.91 5.73
N GLU A 328 21.87 -6.58 5.02
CA GLU A 328 20.52 -6.93 5.47
C GLU A 328 20.50 -7.82 6.73
N ASN A 329 21.58 -8.56 6.99
CA ASN A 329 21.74 -9.41 8.17
C ASN A 329 22.35 -8.68 9.37
N ARG A 330 22.60 -7.38 9.23
CA ARG A 330 23.26 -6.52 10.24
C ARG A 330 24.64 -6.99 10.63
N SER A 331 25.40 -7.57 9.68
CA SER A 331 26.78 -7.99 9.90
C SER A 331 27.72 -6.80 10.06
N PHE A 332 28.64 -6.90 11.02
CA PHE A 332 29.73 -5.94 11.22
C PHE A 332 31.04 -6.37 10.57
N LYS A 333 31.05 -7.52 9.88
CA LYS A 333 32.26 -7.96 9.19
C LYS A 333 32.54 -7.04 8.02
N GLN A 334 33.80 -6.68 7.83
CA GLN A 334 34.21 -5.71 6.81
C GLN A 334 33.85 -6.16 5.39
N ASP A 335 33.89 -7.46 5.13
CA ASP A 335 33.55 -8.04 3.83
C ASP A 335 32.04 -8.04 3.54
N ASP A 336 31.20 -7.89 4.58
CA ASP A 336 29.74 -7.86 4.49
C ASP A 336 29.19 -6.41 4.44
N LEU A 337 30.05 -5.40 4.61
CA LEU A 337 29.61 -4.01 4.56
C LEU A 337 29.26 -3.58 3.15
N ILE A 338 28.14 -2.90 3.01
CA ILE A 338 27.71 -2.25 1.77
C ILE A 338 28.23 -0.82 1.79
N CYS A 339 29.18 -0.53 0.89
CA CYS A 339 29.77 0.81 0.74
C CYS A 339 29.27 1.47 -0.53
N LEU A 340 28.85 2.74 -0.42
CA LEU A 340 28.43 3.58 -1.54
C LEU A 340 29.23 4.89 -1.54
N ASN A 341 29.55 5.37 -2.73
CA ASN A 341 30.14 6.69 -2.89
C ASN A 341 29.05 7.73 -3.14
N ALA A 342 29.32 8.98 -2.83
CA ALA A 342 28.43 10.09 -3.18
C ALA A 342 28.26 10.23 -4.71
N GLY A 343 27.10 10.71 -5.14
CA GLY A 343 26.77 10.98 -6.53
C GLY A 343 25.74 10.02 -7.13
N LYS A 344 25.39 10.26 -8.38
CA LYS A 344 24.39 9.51 -9.12
C LYS A 344 24.83 8.08 -9.42
N GLN A 345 24.04 7.11 -9.01
CA GLN A 345 24.31 5.70 -9.25
C GLN A 345 23.00 4.89 -9.20
N THR A 346 22.99 3.73 -9.84
CA THR A 346 21.88 2.78 -9.74
C THR A 346 22.10 1.86 -8.56
N LEU A 347 21.18 1.87 -7.61
CA LEU A 347 21.19 1.03 -6.42
C LEU A 347 20.35 -0.22 -6.65
N ASN A 348 20.88 -1.39 -6.32
CA ASN A 348 20.08 -2.62 -6.14
C ASN A 348 19.36 -2.60 -4.79
N GLY A 349 18.50 -3.61 -4.52
CA GLY A 349 17.68 -3.64 -3.31
C GLY A 349 18.47 -3.58 -2.01
N LYS A 350 19.59 -4.32 -1.91
CA LYS A 350 20.44 -4.29 -0.70
C LYS A 350 21.13 -2.94 -0.51
N GLN A 351 21.60 -2.34 -1.59
CA GLN A 351 22.20 -1.00 -1.57
C GLN A 351 21.17 0.08 -1.19
N ALA A 352 19.96 -0.01 -1.73
CA ALA A 352 18.86 0.89 -1.37
C ALA A 352 18.50 0.76 0.12
N LEU A 353 18.43 -0.47 0.64
CA LEU A 353 18.18 -0.70 2.07
C LEU A 353 19.31 -0.13 2.94
N ALA A 354 20.57 -0.35 2.57
CA ALA A 354 21.71 0.20 3.29
C ALA A 354 21.66 1.74 3.33
N TYR A 355 21.34 2.39 2.21
CA TYR A 355 21.18 3.84 2.13
C TYR A 355 20.00 4.35 2.96
N ALA A 356 18.85 3.66 2.92
CA ALA A 356 17.66 4.02 3.70
C ALA A 356 17.86 3.91 5.23
N ARG A 357 18.84 3.11 5.68
CA ARG A 357 19.12 2.86 7.11
C ARG A 357 20.28 3.69 7.65
N HIS A 358 21.12 4.22 6.79
CA HIS A 358 22.36 4.88 7.19
C HIS A 358 22.10 6.16 8.00
N ARG A 359 22.82 6.32 9.14
CA ARG A 359 22.75 7.50 10.03
C ARG A 359 24.03 7.75 10.84
N LYS A 360 25.10 7.02 10.56
CA LYS A 360 26.27 6.99 11.46
C LYS A 360 27.41 7.89 11.01
N THR A 361 27.33 8.49 9.82
CA THR A 361 28.33 9.46 9.38
C THR A 361 28.14 10.80 10.08
N ALA A 362 29.23 11.45 10.44
CA ALA A 362 29.19 12.77 11.07
C ALA A 362 28.36 13.76 10.22
N ASN A 363 27.47 14.50 10.89
CA ASN A 363 26.51 15.43 10.26
C ASN A 363 25.46 14.76 9.34
N TYR A 364 25.28 13.43 9.43
CA TYR A 364 24.29 12.68 8.71
C TYR A 364 23.48 11.82 9.70
N ASP A 365 22.59 12.47 10.39
CA ASP A 365 21.76 11.94 11.47
C ASP A 365 20.41 11.40 10.96
N ASN A 366 19.37 11.49 11.78
CA ASN A 366 18.01 11.10 11.42
C ASN A 366 17.49 11.89 10.22
N ALA A 367 17.78 13.20 10.12
CA ALA A 367 17.36 14.03 9.00
C ALA A 367 18.01 13.58 7.69
N GLY A 368 19.31 13.22 7.72
CA GLY A 368 20.00 12.61 6.58
C GLY A 368 19.34 11.33 6.11
N ARG A 369 19.01 10.44 7.06
CA ARG A 369 18.30 9.19 6.76
C ARG A 369 16.94 9.43 6.10
N GLU A 370 16.16 10.37 6.61
CA GLU A 370 14.85 10.72 6.05
C GLU A 370 14.97 11.28 4.62
N ARG A 371 16.00 12.10 4.34
CA ARG A 371 16.29 12.55 2.98
C ARG A 371 16.65 11.39 2.06
N ALA A 372 17.44 10.42 2.52
CA ALA A 372 17.75 9.20 1.77
C ALA A 372 16.50 8.40 1.45
N GLN A 373 15.62 8.20 2.42
CA GLN A 373 14.34 7.50 2.24
C GLN A 373 13.46 8.19 1.19
N LYS A 374 13.30 9.51 1.25
CA LYS A 374 12.54 10.28 0.27
C LYS A 374 13.15 10.17 -1.15
N ARG A 375 14.49 10.19 -1.27
CA ARG A 375 15.17 9.99 -2.57
C ARG A 375 14.92 8.61 -3.17
N ILE A 376 14.95 7.56 -2.34
CA ILE A 376 14.65 6.20 -2.80
C ILE A 376 13.19 6.11 -3.26
N ILE A 377 12.24 6.63 -2.48
CA ILE A 377 10.82 6.62 -2.85
C ILE A 377 10.61 7.39 -4.16
N LYS A 378 11.20 8.58 -4.30
CA LYS A 378 11.16 9.34 -5.55
C LYS A 378 11.69 8.52 -6.73
N ALA A 379 12.85 7.91 -6.59
CA ALA A 379 13.46 7.09 -7.63
C ALA A 379 12.62 5.84 -7.98
N MET A 380 11.94 5.25 -7.00
CA MET A 380 10.98 4.16 -7.23
C MET A 380 9.75 4.65 -8.02
N ILE A 381 9.18 5.81 -7.65
CA ILE A 381 8.05 6.43 -8.38
C ILE A 381 8.47 6.73 -9.83
N ASP A 382 9.60 7.40 -10.04
CA ASP A 382 10.13 7.72 -11.37
C ASP A 382 10.30 6.45 -12.22
N LYS A 383 10.71 5.34 -11.62
CA LYS A 383 10.88 4.05 -12.31
C LYS A 383 9.54 3.38 -12.63
N ILE A 384 8.60 3.38 -11.67
CA ILE A 384 7.26 2.78 -11.84
C ILE A 384 6.43 3.55 -12.88
N THR A 385 6.58 4.86 -12.97
CA THR A 385 5.90 5.69 -13.98
C THR A 385 6.57 5.67 -15.34
N SER A 386 7.75 5.05 -15.48
CA SER A 386 8.45 4.95 -16.76
C SER A 386 7.79 3.93 -17.70
N PRO A 387 7.83 4.15 -19.04
CA PRO A 387 7.25 3.20 -20.01
C PRO A 387 7.85 1.79 -19.95
N SER A 388 9.06 1.64 -19.44
CA SER A 388 9.76 0.35 -19.34
C SER A 388 9.12 -0.60 -18.33
N ILE A 389 8.35 -0.08 -17.35
CA ILE A 389 7.71 -0.90 -16.31
C ILE A 389 6.62 -1.81 -16.87
N VAL A 390 5.96 -1.41 -17.99
CA VAL A 390 4.86 -2.18 -18.59
C VAL A 390 5.26 -3.62 -18.88
N LEU A 391 6.54 -3.86 -19.19
CA LEU A 391 7.08 -5.21 -19.47
C LEU A 391 7.31 -6.04 -18.19
N ARG A 392 7.43 -5.41 -17.02
CA ARG A 392 7.77 -6.03 -15.73
C ARG A 392 6.63 -5.95 -14.71
N ILE A 393 5.54 -5.29 -15.07
CA ILE A 393 4.45 -5.01 -14.14
C ILE A 393 3.82 -6.29 -13.57
N ASN A 394 3.81 -7.38 -14.34
CA ASN A 394 3.32 -8.68 -13.87
C ASN A 394 4.21 -9.27 -12.77
N ASP A 395 5.54 -9.18 -12.94
CA ASP A 395 6.50 -9.67 -11.95
C ASP A 395 6.40 -8.82 -10.67
N LEU A 396 6.33 -7.49 -10.84
CA LEU A 396 6.15 -6.55 -9.73
C LEU A 396 4.90 -6.89 -8.90
N LEU A 397 3.79 -7.18 -9.56
CA LEU A 397 2.51 -7.38 -8.86
C LEU A 397 2.33 -8.79 -8.30
N SER A 398 2.89 -9.82 -8.96
CA SER A 398 2.87 -11.17 -8.39
C SER A 398 3.62 -11.23 -7.06
N ASP A 399 4.73 -10.52 -6.98
CA ASP A 399 5.61 -10.53 -5.81
C ASP A 399 5.19 -9.48 -4.76
N MET A 400 4.54 -8.37 -5.18
CA MET A 400 4.02 -7.36 -4.24
C MET A 400 3.01 -7.91 -3.24
N ASN A 401 2.25 -8.97 -3.58
CA ASN A 401 1.32 -9.62 -2.66
C ASN A 401 1.99 -10.10 -1.36
N GLU A 402 3.25 -10.51 -1.45
CA GLU A 402 4.02 -10.96 -0.29
C GLU A 402 4.70 -9.80 0.44
N TYR A 403 4.96 -8.70 -0.28
CA TYR A 403 5.84 -7.63 0.18
C TYR A 403 5.15 -6.29 0.47
N LEU A 404 3.88 -6.12 0.13
CA LEU A 404 3.14 -4.88 0.35
C LEU A 404 1.80 -5.13 1.05
N MET A 405 1.53 -4.37 2.09
CA MET A 405 0.25 -4.29 2.75
C MET A 405 -0.39 -2.92 2.47
N THR A 406 -1.58 -2.88 1.89
CA THR A 406 -2.28 -1.63 1.56
C THR A 406 -3.79 -1.78 1.59
N ASN A 407 -4.50 -0.68 1.89
CA ASN A 407 -5.95 -0.59 1.80
C ASN A 407 -6.44 0.06 0.49
N ILE A 408 -5.56 0.38 -0.47
CA ILE A 408 -5.97 0.88 -1.78
C ILE A 408 -6.45 -0.30 -2.63
N SER A 409 -7.66 -0.19 -3.19
CA SER A 409 -8.16 -1.26 -4.08
C SER A 409 -7.35 -1.34 -5.37
N SER A 410 -7.14 -2.56 -5.86
CA SER A 410 -6.52 -2.79 -7.17
C SER A 410 -7.21 -2.03 -8.29
N LYS A 411 -8.54 -1.95 -8.23
CA LYS A 411 -9.34 -1.22 -9.21
C LYS A 411 -9.09 0.29 -9.14
N ALA A 412 -8.93 0.85 -7.94
CA ALA A 412 -8.62 2.26 -7.77
C ALA A 412 -7.21 2.59 -8.31
N ILE A 413 -6.21 1.74 -8.00
CA ILE A 413 -4.84 1.90 -8.51
C ILE A 413 -4.82 1.82 -10.04
N THR A 414 -5.46 0.80 -10.64
CA THR A 414 -5.48 0.63 -12.10
C THR A 414 -6.22 1.76 -12.79
N SER A 415 -7.34 2.23 -12.22
CA SER A 415 -8.08 3.36 -12.76
C SER A 415 -7.26 4.65 -12.72
N PHE A 416 -6.54 4.89 -11.62
CA PHE A 416 -5.65 6.04 -11.48
C PHE A 416 -4.50 6.00 -12.49
N ILE A 417 -3.79 4.88 -12.59
CA ILE A 417 -2.70 4.71 -13.57
C ILE A 417 -3.24 4.91 -15.00
N SER A 418 -4.41 4.36 -15.32
CA SER A 418 -5.00 4.51 -16.66
C SER A 418 -5.33 5.96 -16.98
N SER A 419 -5.91 6.74 -16.04
CA SER A 419 -6.22 8.16 -16.24
C SER A 419 -4.95 8.97 -16.47
N GLU A 420 -3.91 8.74 -15.67
CA GLU A 420 -2.64 9.47 -15.76
C GLU A 420 -1.89 9.18 -17.06
N LEU A 421 -1.94 7.91 -17.54
CA LEU A 421 -1.37 7.53 -18.83
C LEU A 421 -2.16 8.10 -20.03
N ASP A 422 -3.48 8.34 -19.88
CA ASP A 422 -4.30 8.99 -20.91
C ASP A 422 -3.96 10.48 -21.03
N GLU A 423 -3.66 11.14 -19.91
CA GLU A 423 -3.37 12.58 -19.86
C GLU A 423 -1.90 12.92 -20.16
N LEU A 424 -0.98 11.92 -20.09
CA LEU A 424 0.47 12.11 -20.24
C LEU A 424 1.02 13.22 -19.29
N SER A 425 0.48 13.28 -18.09
CA SER A 425 0.79 14.31 -17.13
C SER A 425 2.23 14.20 -16.62
N GLU A 426 2.97 15.31 -16.58
CA GLU A 426 4.24 15.38 -15.86
C GLU A 426 3.94 15.67 -14.37
N TRP A 427 4.40 14.78 -13.49
CA TRP A 427 4.21 14.92 -12.05
C TRP A 427 5.40 15.62 -11.39
N GLU A 428 5.09 16.64 -10.61
CA GLU A 428 6.05 17.28 -9.73
C GLU A 428 6.15 16.52 -8.41
N ILE A 429 7.35 16.05 -8.05
CA ILE A 429 7.59 15.39 -6.75
C ILE A 429 8.33 16.36 -5.83
N VAL A 430 7.62 16.84 -4.82
CA VAL A 430 8.12 17.82 -3.86
C VAL A 430 8.51 17.13 -2.56
N SER A 431 9.74 17.32 -2.10
CA SER A 431 10.16 16.89 -0.78
C SER A 431 9.94 18.02 0.22
N VAL A 432 8.91 17.88 1.05
CA VAL A 432 8.57 18.89 2.06
C VAL A 432 9.64 18.89 3.16
N PRO A 433 10.19 20.06 3.54
CA PRO A 433 11.10 20.15 4.67
C PRO A 433 10.32 19.88 5.97
N THR A 434 10.85 18.99 6.78
CA THR A 434 10.34 18.60 8.10
C THR A 434 11.51 18.54 9.08
N ASN A 435 11.26 18.23 10.34
CA ASN A 435 12.24 18.27 11.43
C ASN A 435 12.65 19.71 11.82
N ILE A 436 11.67 20.58 11.89
CA ILE A 436 11.82 22.01 12.25
C ILE A 436 11.52 22.23 13.73
N GLY A 437 10.82 21.27 14.35
CA GLY A 437 10.54 21.23 15.79
C GLY A 437 11.78 20.90 16.62
N VAL A 438 11.56 20.50 17.86
CA VAL A 438 12.64 20.28 18.84
C VAL A 438 12.64 18.86 19.39
N TYR A 439 13.81 18.38 19.77
CA TYR A 439 13.93 17.14 20.55
C TYR A 439 13.94 17.46 22.04
N ASP A 440 13.11 16.74 22.81
CA ASP A 440 13.02 16.85 24.26
C ASP A 440 12.93 15.45 24.89
N TYR A 441 12.94 15.36 26.20
CA TYR A 441 12.84 14.12 26.95
C TYR A 441 11.47 14.03 27.65
N GLN A 442 10.61 13.11 27.19
CA GLN A 442 9.26 12.91 27.69
C GLN A 442 8.98 11.44 28.05
N TYR A 443 8.00 11.21 28.93
CA TYR A 443 7.47 9.88 29.18
C TYR A 443 6.62 9.43 28.01
N CYS A 444 6.84 8.20 27.57
CA CYS A 444 6.06 7.58 26.49
C CYS A 444 5.05 6.60 27.09
N ALA A 445 3.79 6.70 26.67
CA ALA A 445 2.68 5.93 27.23
C ALA A 445 2.86 4.41 27.11
N SER A 446 3.55 3.94 26.07
CA SER A 446 3.84 2.51 25.86
C SER A 446 5.03 1.99 26.69
N ASN A 447 5.81 2.86 27.33
CA ASN A 447 6.96 2.47 28.12
C ASN A 447 6.60 2.29 29.60
N ASP A 448 7.25 1.32 30.26
CA ASP A 448 7.20 1.25 31.71
C ASP A 448 7.79 2.54 32.30
N ILE A 449 7.07 3.14 33.23
CA ILE A 449 7.47 4.40 33.89
C ILE A 449 8.84 4.30 34.59
N SER A 450 9.23 3.09 35.00
CA SER A 450 10.54 2.81 35.58
C SER A 450 11.72 2.98 34.63
N LEU A 451 11.44 2.98 33.29
CA LEU A 451 12.44 3.22 32.24
C LEU A 451 12.78 4.71 32.07
N GLY A 452 12.01 5.61 32.72
CA GLY A 452 12.21 7.05 32.64
C GLY A 452 11.80 7.65 31.31
N THR A 453 12.30 8.85 31.05
CA THR A 453 11.97 9.61 29.83
C THR A 453 12.76 9.13 28.62
N SER A 454 12.16 9.29 27.46
CA SER A 454 12.76 8.99 26.14
C SER A 454 12.89 10.28 25.33
N SER A 455 13.93 10.37 24.49
CA SER A 455 14.05 11.47 23.54
C SER A 455 12.91 11.38 22.53
N VAL A 456 12.12 12.43 22.41
CA VAL A 456 10.96 12.57 21.52
C VAL A 456 11.10 13.83 20.67
N TYR A 457 10.40 13.86 19.53
CA TYR A 457 10.33 15.02 18.65
C TYR A 457 9.01 15.77 18.86
N LEU A 458 9.10 17.04 19.21
CA LEU A 458 7.97 17.94 19.38
C LEU A 458 7.82 18.83 18.15
N TYR A 459 6.65 18.82 17.53
CA TYR A 459 6.35 19.61 16.34
C TYR A 459 6.23 21.10 16.66
N ALA A 460 6.76 21.94 15.78
CA ALA A 460 6.39 23.36 15.74
C ALA A 460 4.98 23.51 15.16
N TYR A 461 4.25 24.51 15.63
CA TYR A 461 2.89 24.80 15.15
C TYR A 461 2.86 25.01 13.63
N GLU A 462 3.79 25.80 13.11
CA GLU A 462 3.89 26.12 11.69
C GLU A 462 4.20 24.90 10.83
N GLU A 463 4.89 23.88 11.38
CA GLU A 463 5.17 22.63 10.68
C GLU A 463 3.88 21.84 10.44
N VAL A 464 3.03 21.70 11.45
CA VAL A 464 1.74 21.01 11.30
C VAL A 464 0.82 21.81 10.39
N LYS A 465 0.75 23.14 10.57
CA LYS A 465 -0.04 24.03 9.70
C LYS A 465 0.40 23.94 8.23
N MET A 466 1.69 23.88 7.94
CA MET A 466 2.20 23.69 6.59
C MET A 466 1.69 22.38 5.98
N ILE A 467 1.66 21.29 6.76
CA ILE A 467 1.14 19.99 6.29
C ILE A 467 -0.35 20.09 5.97
N GLN A 468 -1.13 20.76 6.83
CA GLN A 468 -2.56 21.02 6.61
C GLN A 468 -2.80 21.86 5.35
N ASP A 469 -2.05 22.95 5.18
CA ASP A 469 -2.15 23.84 4.02
C ASP A 469 -1.81 23.12 2.71
N ILE A 470 -0.84 22.18 2.72
CA ILE A 470 -0.52 21.33 1.57
C ILE A 470 -1.70 20.41 1.22
N TYR A 471 -2.34 19.82 2.23
CA TYR A 471 -3.48 18.92 2.02
C TYR A 471 -4.68 19.70 1.48
N ASP A 472 -4.99 20.85 2.05
CA ASP A 472 -6.09 21.71 1.61
C ASP A 472 -5.84 22.40 0.26
N GLY A 473 -4.62 22.30 -0.26
CA GLY A 473 -4.24 22.90 -1.54
C GLY A 473 -4.16 24.43 -1.50
N ALA A 474 -4.05 25.02 -0.31
CA ALA A 474 -3.99 26.47 -0.12
C ALA A 474 -2.75 27.11 -0.77
N ASN A 475 -1.66 26.37 -0.91
CA ASN A 475 -0.41 26.84 -1.51
C ASN A 475 -0.16 26.17 -2.85
N THR A 476 -0.46 26.85 -3.94
CA THR A 476 -0.12 26.41 -5.31
C THR A 476 1.38 26.41 -5.55
N ASP A 477 2.11 27.35 -4.96
CA ASP A 477 3.57 27.41 -4.93
C ASP A 477 4.00 27.41 -3.46
N ILE A 478 4.34 26.23 -2.93
CA ILE A 478 4.81 26.11 -1.55
C ILE A 478 6.17 26.77 -1.48
N ASN A 479 6.21 28.02 -1.04
CA ASN A 479 7.43 28.67 -0.63
C ASN A 479 7.63 28.40 0.86
N PHE A 480 8.54 27.48 1.17
CA PHE A 480 8.82 27.10 2.55
C PHE A 480 9.36 28.26 3.39
N ASP A 481 9.90 29.31 2.75
CA ASP A 481 10.35 30.54 3.41
C ASP A 481 9.19 31.39 3.95
N ASP A 482 7.94 31.13 3.54
CA ASP A 482 6.76 31.81 4.04
C ASP A 482 6.34 31.32 5.44
N TYR A 483 6.85 30.17 5.89
CA TYR A 483 6.63 29.64 7.23
C TYR A 483 7.74 30.11 8.17
N SER A 484 7.39 31.02 9.05
CA SER A 484 8.29 31.54 10.09
C SER A 484 8.26 30.58 11.29
N PHE A 485 9.20 29.67 11.35
CA PHE A 485 9.26 28.65 12.40
C PHE A 485 9.73 29.24 13.73
N ASP A 486 8.82 29.29 14.72
CA ASP A 486 9.16 29.61 16.10
C ASP A 486 9.23 28.33 16.94
N ILE A 487 10.44 27.95 17.31
CA ILE A 487 10.73 26.77 18.16
C ILE A 487 10.06 26.87 19.56
N ASN A 488 9.62 28.06 19.98
CA ASN A 488 8.88 28.24 21.22
C ASN A 488 7.36 28.09 21.02
N ASN A 489 6.88 28.07 19.78
CA ASN A 489 5.48 27.87 19.44
C ASN A 489 5.26 26.40 19.07
N LEU A 490 5.20 25.53 20.07
CA LEU A 490 4.95 24.12 19.86
C LEU A 490 3.48 23.87 19.55
N TYR A 491 3.21 22.84 18.76
CA TYR A 491 1.84 22.46 18.43
C TYR A 491 1.11 21.98 19.70
N ALA A 492 -0.11 22.46 19.91
CA ALA A 492 -0.85 22.32 21.17
C ALA A 492 -1.08 20.85 21.59
N ASP A 493 -1.25 19.94 20.63
CA ASP A 493 -1.43 18.52 20.90
C ASP A 493 -0.15 17.82 21.37
N ASN A 494 0.98 18.53 21.40
CA ASN A 494 2.19 18.09 22.11
C ASN A 494 2.13 18.42 23.62
N ASP A 495 1.02 19.00 24.12
CA ASP A 495 0.89 19.34 25.54
C ASP A 495 1.03 18.07 26.41
N PRO A 496 2.08 17.97 27.22
CA PRO A 496 2.32 16.80 28.07
C PRO A 496 1.30 16.68 29.21
N THR A 497 0.34 17.61 29.34
CA THR A 497 -0.70 17.57 30.38
C THR A 497 -1.86 16.63 30.04
N TYR A 498 -2.00 16.17 28.79
CA TYR A 498 -3.02 15.18 28.43
C TYR A 498 -2.59 13.78 28.86
N LEU A 499 -2.95 13.40 30.09
CA LEU A 499 -2.83 12.04 30.59
C LEU A 499 -4.22 11.48 30.87
N PRO A 500 -4.48 10.20 30.57
CA PRO A 500 -5.73 9.55 30.97
C PRO A 500 -5.97 9.67 32.46
N GLU A 501 -7.23 9.77 32.88
CA GLU A 501 -7.61 9.77 34.29
C GLU A 501 -6.97 8.60 35.03
N GLY A 502 -6.14 8.90 36.03
CA GLY A 502 -5.46 7.91 36.88
C GLY A 502 -3.93 7.85 36.72
N GLN A 503 -3.34 8.51 35.72
CA GLN A 503 -1.90 8.67 35.66
C GLN A 503 -1.45 9.95 36.36
N ILE A 504 -0.33 9.87 37.09
CA ILE A 504 0.21 11.00 37.85
C ILE A 504 0.77 12.03 36.88
N VAL A 505 0.13 13.21 36.84
CA VAL A 505 0.62 14.36 36.08
C VAL A 505 1.89 14.90 36.77
N TRP A 506 3.05 14.72 36.16
CA TRP A 506 4.27 15.41 36.55
C TRP A 506 4.30 16.81 35.89
N SER A 507 3.34 17.67 36.25
CA SER A 507 3.21 19.04 35.73
C SER A 507 4.34 19.99 36.16
N SER A 508 5.39 19.51 36.78
CA SER A 508 6.42 20.35 37.37
C SER A 508 7.83 20.07 36.87
N MET A 509 8.02 19.34 35.78
CA MET A 509 9.29 19.48 35.09
C MET A 509 9.24 20.66 34.13
N ALA A 510 8.86 21.80 34.72
CA ALA A 510 9.28 23.07 34.24
C ALA A 510 10.78 23.04 33.98
N LEU A 511 11.14 23.32 32.71
CA LEU A 511 12.28 24.14 32.39
C LEU A 511 13.53 23.82 33.21
N PHE A 512 14.41 23.04 32.66
CA PHE A 512 15.80 23.05 33.11
C PHE A 512 16.30 24.51 33.08
N PRO A 513 16.75 25.06 34.19
CA PRO A 513 17.49 26.32 34.13
C PRO A 513 18.82 26.03 33.41
N HIS A 514 19.17 26.93 32.53
CA HIS A 514 20.32 27.04 31.65
C HIS A 514 21.61 26.42 32.12
#